data_b8167109199c17375eef54c64fc6f21a
#
_entry.id   b8167109199c17375eef54c64fc6f21a
#
_cell.length_a   1.000
_cell.length_b   1.000
_cell.length_c   1.000
_cell.angle_alpha   90.00
_cell.angle_beta   90.00
_cell.angle_gamma   90.00
#
_symmetry.space_group_name_H-M   'P 1'
#
loop_
_entity.id
_entity.type
_entity.pdbx_description
1 polymer ?
#
loop_
_entity_poly.entity_id
_entity_poly.type
_entity_poly.pdbx_seq_one_letter_code
_entity_poly.pdbx_strand_id
1 'polypeptide(L)'
;DPASATSSMAIGARMGGAEIYRHTQVLDTRLKDTGEWAVVTDKGTITCEHVVNAAGSFARQVGEWVGLDLPIVNMKHHYLVTENLPEMAALDKEPPVIRDPRASCYYRQEQDGILIGPYEKSGAEAWGLDGIDWGFDMELLNPELERLETSLELAAERIPCWSEAGIKRVVHGPITHTPDGGFLLGPAEALSNYWLCCGASIGITQGPGCGKYLAQWMVHGQTEINVRDMDPRRYGKWACGDYAVAKSIDEYQEMYQPVLPGDFRDTGRPTRVTPLYDRLKELGA
;
A
#
# COMPACT_ATOMS: atom_id res chain seq x y z
N ASP A 1 -5.09 12.87 11.88
CA ASP A 1 -3.70 13.09 11.48
C ASP A 1 -2.93 11.78 11.56
N PRO A 2 -2.32 11.31 10.44
CA PRO A 2 -1.58 10.05 10.37
C PRO A 2 -0.38 9.98 11.32
N ALA A 3 0.35 11.08 11.45
CA ALA A 3 1.54 11.12 12.31
C ALA A 3 1.17 10.95 13.80
N SER A 4 0.09 11.60 14.24
CA SER A 4 -0.42 11.45 15.60
C SER A 4 -0.94 10.03 15.87
N ALA A 5 -1.65 9.43 14.91
CA ALA A 5 -2.12 8.05 15.02
C ALA A 5 -0.96 7.06 15.17
N THR A 6 0.05 7.17 14.31
CA THR A 6 1.26 6.32 14.37
C THR A 6 2.04 6.53 15.67
N SER A 7 2.22 7.78 16.08
CA SER A 7 2.92 8.12 17.33
C SER A 7 2.19 7.58 18.56
N SER A 8 0.86 7.67 18.59
CA SER A 8 0.06 7.13 19.69
C SER A 8 0.16 5.61 19.80
N MET A 9 0.16 4.90 18.67
CA MET A 9 0.37 3.45 18.65
C MET A 9 1.79 3.08 19.13
N ALA A 10 2.81 3.84 18.72
CA ALA A 10 4.18 3.63 19.18
C ALA A 10 4.32 3.85 20.69
N ILE A 11 3.65 4.87 21.24
CA ILE A 11 3.59 5.11 22.70
C ILE A 11 2.92 3.93 23.39
N GLY A 12 1.76 3.49 22.89
CA GLY A 12 1.04 2.33 23.44
C GLY A 12 1.89 1.05 23.41
N ALA A 13 2.61 0.79 22.33
CA ALA A 13 3.52 -0.35 22.22
C ALA A 13 4.63 -0.30 23.30
N ARG A 14 5.25 0.86 23.50
CA ARG A 14 6.25 1.07 24.56
C ARG A 14 5.69 0.86 25.96
N MET A 15 4.46 1.34 26.22
CA MET A 15 3.77 1.11 27.50
C MET A 15 3.51 -0.38 27.73
N GLY A 16 3.36 -1.17 26.67
CA GLY A 16 3.26 -2.63 26.69
C GLY A 16 4.61 -3.37 26.77
N GLY A 17 5.72 -2.64 26.84
CA GLY A 17 7.08 -3.23 26.95
C GLY A 17 7.81 -3.41 25.63
N ALA A 18 7.27 -2.95 24.51
CA ALA A 18 7.99 -3.00 23.23
C ALA A 18 9.13 -1.97 23.18
N GLU A 19 10.28 -2.39 22.68
CA GLU A 19 11.42 -1.51 22.43
C GLU A 19 11.35 -0.96 21.00
N ILE A 20 11.54 0.34 20.84
CA ILE A 20 11.50 1.01 19.53
C ILE A 20 12.81 1.77 19.33
N TYR A 21 13.59 1.30 18.38
CA TYR A 21 14.88 1.87 18.01
C TYR A 21 14.72 2.73 16.75
N ARG A 22 14.62 4.04 16.93
CA ARG A 22 14.60 5.02 15.85
C ARG A 22 16.01 5.28 15.33
N HIS A 23 16.10 5.72 14.06
CA HIS A 23 17.39 6.01 13.42
C HIS A 23 18.36 4.81 13.51
N THR A 24 17.80 3.62 13.32
CA THR A 24 18.53 2.35 13.34
C THR A 24 18.12 1.61 12.06
N GLN A 25 18.99 1.67 11.07
CA GLN A 25 18.74 1.07 9.76
C GLN A 25 19.00 -0.42 9.81
N VAL A 26 18.03 -1.21 9.37
CA VAL A 26 18.24 -2.65 9.12
C VAL A 26 18.93 -2.79 7.76
N LEU A 27 20.03 -3.53 7.76
CA LEU A 27 20.88 -3.74 6.60
C LEU A 27 20.73 -5.13 5.98
N ASP A 28 20.28 -6.12 6.80
CA ASP A 28 20.10 -7.50 6.36
C ASP A 28 19.29 -8.30 7.39
N THR A 29 18.70 -9.40 6.95
CA THR A 29 18.09 -10.41 7.82
C THR A 29 18.54 -11.80 7.40
N ARG A 30 18.97 -12.64 8.34
CA ARG A 30 19.55 -13.98 8.06
C ARG A 30 18.99 -15.01 9.02
N LEU A 31 18.60 -16.15 8.47
CA LEU A 31 18.29 -17.34 9.28
C LEU A 31 19.59 -17.99 9.73
N LYS A 32 19.74 -18.21 11.04
CA LYS A 32 20.89 -18.89 11.66
C LYS A 32 20.67 -20.41 11.66
N ASP A 33 21.75 -21.16 11.75
CA ASP A 33 21.70 -22.63 11.89
C ASP A 33 20.93 -23.09 13.14
N THR A 34 20.80 -22.21 14.14
CA THR A 34 20.01 -22.44 15.36
C THR A 34 18.50 -22.35 15.15
N GLY A 35 18.06 -21.87 13.97
CA GLY A 35 16.65 -21.58 13.67
C GLY A 35 16.17 -20.20 14.10
N GLU A 36 17.03 -19.43 14.76
CA GLU A 36 16.77 -18.02 15.10
C GLU A 36 17.11 -17.11 13.93
N TRP A 37 16.60 -15.92 13.94
CA TRP A 37 16.92 -14.85 12.98
C TRP A 37 17.99 -13.91 13.54
N ALA A 38 18.89 -13.47 12.69
CA ALA A 38 19.78 -12.35 12.91
C ALA A 38 19.30 -11.15 12.09
N VAL A 39 18.88 -10.07 12.74
CA VAL A 39 18.55 -8.78 12.14
C VAL A 39 19.78 -7.89 12.29
N VAL A 40 20.46 -7.64 11.18
CA VAL A 40 21.69 -6.84 11.12
C VAL A 40 21.31 -5.38 10.95
N THR A 41 21.83 -4.52 11.80
CA THR A 41 21.59 -3.06 11.74
C THR A 41 22.91 -2.29 11.69
N ASP A 42 22.83 -1.01 11.37
CA ASP A 42 23.98 -0.06 11.43
C ASP A 42 24.55 0.13 12.85
N LYS A 43 23.85 -0.37 13.89
CA LYS A 43 24.23 -0.24 15.30
C LYS A 43 24.49 -1.56 16.01
N GLY A 44 24.40 -2.66 15.31
CA GLY A 44 24.61 -4.00 15.85
C GLY A 44 23.63 -5.01 15.33
N THR A 45 23.67 -6.22 15.86
CA THR A 45 22.82 -7.34 15.42
C THR A 45 21.89 -7.77 16.54
N ILE A 46 20.60 -7.90 16.21
CA ILE A 46 19.56 -8.42 17.09
C ILE A 46 19.33 -9.88 16.72
N THR A 47 19.34 -10.79 17.70
CA THR A 47 18.91 -12.17 17.53
C THR A 47 17.48 -12.32 18.04
N CYS A 48 16.60 -12.91 17.25
CA CYS A 48 15.18 -13.08 17.57
C CYS A 48 14.62 -14.39 16.99
N GLU A 49 13.51 -14.86 17.55
CA GLU A 49 12.82 -16.06 17.09
C GLU A 49 11.94 -15.76 15.87
N HIS A 50 11.35 -14.56 15.82
CA HIS A 50 10.43 -14.14 14.76
C HIS A 50 10.85 -12.81 14.15
N VAL A 51 10.72 -12.68 12.84
CA VAL A 51 10.89 -11.42 12.10
C VAL A 51 9.57 -11.05 11.44
N VAL A 52 9.20 -9.78 11.49
CA VAL A 52 8.07 -9.23 10.74
C VAL A 52 8.59 -8.18 9.75
N ASN A 53 8.44 -8.45 8.46
CA ASN A 53 8.70 -7.45 7.43
C ASN A 53 7.48 -6.52 7.31
N ALA A 54 7.61 -5.32 7.86
CA ALA A 54 6.64 -4.24 7.78
C ALA A 54 7.26 -2.99 7.12
N ALA A 55 8.18 -3.20 6.15
CA ALA A 55 9.05 -2.16 5.60
C ALA A 55 8.37 -1.27 4.53
N GLY A 56 7.05 -1.31 4.37
CA GLY A 56 6.31 -0.41 3.48
C GLY A 56 6.80 -0.49 2.04
N SER A 57 7.19 0.63 1.46
CA SER A 57 7.71 0.71 0.10
C SER A 57 8.98 -0.11 -0.13
N PHE A 58 9.76 -0.37 0.91
CA PHE A 58 10.97 -1.18 0.87
C PHE A 58 10.72 -2.68 1.10
N ALA A 59 9.49 -3.09 1.40
CA ALA A 59 9.21 -4.45 1.83
C ALA A 59 9.63 -5.53 0.81
N ARG A 60 9.53 -5.25 -0.49
CA ARG A 60 10.01 -6.15 -1.54
C ARG A 60 11.52 -6.35 -1.44
N GLN A 61 12.30 -5.25 -1.37
CA GLN A 61 13.77 -5.30 -1.25
C GLN A 61 14.24 -6.00 0.03
N VAL A 62 13.53 -5.76 1.14
CA VAL A 62 13.80 -6.48 2.41
C VAL A 62 13.47 -7.98 2.27
N GLY A 63 12.44 -8.33 1.51
CA GLY A 63 12.09 -9.72 1.19
C GLY A 63 13.19 -10.43 0.38
N GLU A 64 13.84 -9.72 -0.53
CA GLU A 64 14.91 -10.27 -1.38
C GLU A 64 16.11 -10.77 -0.56
N TRP A 65 16.41 -10.18 0.62
CA TRP A 65 17.49 -10.66 1.50
C TRP A 65 17.29 -12.10 1.97
N VAL A 66 16.04 -12.56 2.00
CA VAL A 66 15.67 -13.92 2.42
C VAL A 66 15.12 -14.77 1.27
N GLY A 67 15.32 -14.31 0.03
CA GLY A 67 14.92 -15.05 -1.18
C GLY A 67 13.42 -14.96 -1.52
N LEU A 68 12.70 -14.00 -0.94
CA LEU A 68 11.30 -13.73 -1.27
C LEU A 68 11.21 -12.67 -2.38
N ASP A 69 10.48 -12.97 -3.44
CA ASP A 69 10.02 -11.98 -4.42
C ASP A 69 8.56 -11.65 -4.09
N LEU A 70 8.35 -10.52 -3.43
CA LEU A 70 7.02 -10.11 -2.99
C LEU A 70 6.30 -9.35 -4.10
N PRO A 71 5.02 -9.66 -4.38
CA PRO A 71 4.23 -8.96 -5.40
C PRO A 71 3.77 -7.58 -4.90
N ILE A 72 4.73 -6.74 -4.55
CA ILE A 72 4.50 -5.36 -4.09
C ILE A 72 5.05 -4.42 -5.14
N VAL A 73 4.22 -3.49 -5.58
CA VAL A 73 4.56 -2.43 -6.53
C VAL A 73 4.26 -1.09 -5.88
N ASN A 74 5.21 -0.18 -5.93
CA ASN A 74 4.99 1.20 -5.50
C ASN A 74 4.37 1.97 -6.66
N MET A 75 3.20 2.58 -6.42
CA MET A 75 2.51 3.43 -7.38
C MET A 75 2.75 4.89 -7.04
N LYS A 76 3.02 5.72 -8.03
CA LYS A 76 3.03 7.17 -7.84
C LYS A 76 1.62 7.64 -7.51
N HIS A 77 1.46 8.39 -6.43
CA HIS A 77 0.16 8.89 -6.00
C HIS A 77 0.23 10.34 -5.54
N HIS A 78 -0.77 11.12 -5.93
CA HIS A 78 -0.88 12.52 -5.56
C HIS A 78 -2.06 12.78 -4.63
N TYR A 79 -1.92 13.80 -3.80
CA TYR A 79 -3.05 14.55 -3.30
C TYR A 79 -2.72 16.05 -3.27
N LEU A 80 -3.77 16.86 -3.38
CA LEU A 80 -3.67 18.31 -3.35
C LEU A 80 -4.43 18.84 -2.15
N VAL A 81 -3.95 19.95 -1.61
CA VAL A 81 -4.66 20.73 -0.58
C VAL A 81 -4.87 22.13 -1.14
N THR A 82 -6.12 22.62 -1.09
CA THR A 82 -6.46 23.97 -1.55
C THR A 82 -5.99 25.03 -0.58
N GLU A 83 -5.94 26.27 -1.03
CA GLU A 83 -6.01 27.43 -0.15
C GLU A 83 -7.31 27.41 0.67
N ASN A 84 -7.41 28.31 1.65
CA ASN A 84 -8.59 28.39 2.51
C ASN A 84 -9.82 28.77 1.69
N LEU A 85 -10.93 28.11 1.98
CA LEU A 85 -12.23 28.33 1.36
C LEU A 85 -13.21 28.85 2.41
N PRO A 86 -13.88 30.00 2.14
CA PRO A 86 -14.88 30.54 3.06
C PRO A 86 -15.98 29.55 3.43
N GLU A 87 -16.38 28.69 2.48
CA GLU A 87 -17.39 27.65 2.67
C GLU A 87 -16.95 26.61 3.71
N MET A 88 -15.66 26.24 3.70
CA MET A 88 -15.10 25.29 4.68
C MET A 88 -14.94 25.94 6.05
N ALA A 89 -14.46 27.18 6.09
CA ALA A 89 -14.30 27.94 7.33
C ALA A 89 -15.63 28.23 8.04
N ALA A 90 -16.73 28.30 7.30
CA ALA A 90 -18.06 28.53 7.82
C ALA A 90 -18.76 27.30 8.42
N LEU A 91 -18.15 26.11 8.30
CA LEU A 91 -18.74 24.87 8.81
C LEU A 91 -18.52 24.73 10.32
N ASP A 92 -19.61 24.49 11.06
CA ASP A 92 -19.55 24.19 12.50
C ASP A 92 -18.95 22.79 12.80
N LYS A 93 -18.97 21.90 11.83
CA LYS A 93 -18.49 20.51 11.96
C LYS A 93 -17.79 20.07 10.68
N GLU A 94 -16.75 19.29 10.84
CA GLU A 94 -16.08 18.64 9.72
C GLU A 94 -17.06 17.74 8.96
N PRO A 95 -17.19 17.90 7.62
CA PRO A 95 -18.03 17.04 6.81
C PRO A 95 -17.41 15.62 6.70
N PRO A 96 -18.22 14.61 6.37
CA PRO A 96 -17.70 13.26 6.14
C PRO A 96 -16.73 13.24 4.96
N VAL A 97 -15.79 12.28 5.00
CA VAL A 97 -14.93 11.97 3.85
C VAL A 97 -15.80 11.45 2.70
N ILE A 98 -15.54 11.96 1.51
CA ILE A 98 -16.30 11.62 0.29
C ILE A 98 -15.41 10.75 -0.60
N ARG A 99 -15.99 9.69 -1.16
CA ARG A 99 -15.43 8.94 -2.30
C ARG A 99 -16.30 9.20 -3.52
N ASP A 100 -15.70 9.67 -4.60
CA ASP A 100 -16.38 9.92 -5.87
C ASP A 100 -15.87 8.97 -6.96
N PRO A 101 -16.61 7.90 -7.29
CA PRO A 101 -16.21 6.96 -8.35
C PRO A 101 -16.14 7.60 -9.74
N ARG A 102 -16.95 8.65 -10.02
CA ARG A 102 -16.95 9.32 -11.32
C ARG A 102 -15.64 10.07 -11.56
N ALA A 103 -15.24 10.90 -10.59
CA ALA A 103 -13.99 11.65 -10.64
C ALA A 103 -12.78 10.79 -10.28
N SER A 104 -13.01 9.58 -9.77
CA SER A 104 -11.98 8.71 -9.18
C SER A 104 -11.16 9.42 -8.10
N CYS A 105 -11.86 10.15 -7.22
CA CYS A 105 -11.25 10.99 -6.19
C CYS A 105 -11.82 10.70 -4.81
N TYR A 106 -11.02 10.98 -3.78
CA TYR A 106 -11.51 11.18 -2.43
C TYR A 106 -11.32 12.63 -2.01
N TYR A 107 -12.23 13.09 -1.14
CA TYR A 107 -12.20 14.46 -0.62
C TYR A 107 -12.39 14.45 0.89
N ARG A 108 -11.70 15.35 1.57
CA ARG A 108 -11.94 15.66 2.97
C ARG A 108 -11.57 17.10 3.28
N GLN A 109 -12.13 17.62 4.33
CA GLN A 109 -11.70 18.90 4.88
C GLN A 109 -10.24 18.78 5.37
N GLU A 110 -9.44 19.79 5.10
CA GLU A 110 -8.09 19.96 5.65
C GLU A 110 -7.97 21.39 6.17
N GLN A 111 -8.16 21.56 7.49
CA GLN A 111 -8.34 22.89 8.11
C GLN A 111 -9.50 23.64 7.44
N ASP A 112 -9.27 24.83 6.87
CA ASP A 112 -10.27 25.61 6.15
C ASP A 112 -10.24 25.37 4.63
N GLY A 113 -9.53 24.38 4.16
CA GLY A 113 -9.45 23.97 2.76
C GLY A 113 -9.97 22.56 2.52
N ILE A 114 -9.82 22.08 1.29
CA ILE A 114 -10.18 20.72 0.87
C ILE A 114 -8.93 19.98 0.43
N LEU A 115 -8.76 18.76 0.94
CA LEU A 115 -7.83 17.78 0.40
C LEU A 115 -8.53 16.95 -0.67
N ILE A 116 -7.90 16.84 -1.84
CA ILE A 116 -8.37 16.09 -3.00
C ILE A 116 -7.31 15.08 -3.38
N GLY A 117 -7.66 13.79 -3.41
CA GLY A 117 -6.76 12.71 -3.80
C GLY A 117 -7.33 11.90 -4.96
N PRO A 118 -6.85 12.17 -6.19
CA PRO A 118 -7.26 11.41 -7.36
C PRO A 118 -6.51 10.08 -7.49
N TYR A 119 -7.21 9.07 -8.02
CA TYR A 119 -6.64 7.84 -8.57
C TYR A 119 -6.83 7.88 -10.07
N GLU A 120 -5.75 8.07 -10.83
CA GLU A 120 -5.85 8.22 -12.28
C GLU A 120 -6.36 6.96 -12.94
N LYS A 121 -7.44 7.06 -13.72
CA LYS A 121 -8.03 5.95 -14.49
C LYS A 121 -7.19 5.52 -15.68
N SER A 122 -6.22 6.33 -16.07
CA SER A 122 -5.29 6.06 -17.15
C SER A 122 -3.95 6.75 -16.87
N GLY A 123 -2.85 6.19 -17.36
CA GLY A 123 -1.53 6.75 -17.18
C GLY A 123 -0.96 6.64 -15.77
N ALA A 124 -1.54 5.78 -14.92
CA ALA A 124 -0.95 5.47 -13.62
C ALA A 124 0.41 4.80 -13.79
N GLU A 125 1.36 5.16 -12.95
CA GLU A 125 2.75 4.72 -13.08
C GLU A 125 3.26 4.03 -11.83
N ALA A 126 3.93 2.90 -12.06
CA ALA A 126 4.76 2.25 -11.05
C ALA A 126 6.08 3.00 -10.88
N TRP A 127 6.65 2.94 -9.66
CA TRP A 127 7.88 3.63 -9.30
C TRP A 127 8.84 2.69 -8.56
N GLY A 128 10.15 2.89 -8.77
CA GLY A 128 11.20 2.14 -8.06
C GLY A 128 11.19 0.65 -8.38
N LEU A 129 10.87 0.26 -9.62
CA LEU A 129 10.80 -1.14 -10.04
C LEU A 129 12.15 -1.86 -9.96
N ASP A 130 13.25 -1.14 -10.23
CA ASP A 130 14.62 -1.63 -10.15
C ASP A 130 15.21 -1.52 -8.73
N GLY A 131 14.39 -1.14 -7.76
CA GLY A 131 14.76 -0.88 -6.37
C GLY A 131 14.65 0.61 -6.01
N ILE A 132 14.46 0.86 -4.72
CA ILE A 132 14.42 2.21 -4.13
C ILE A 132 15.76 2.44 -3.45
N ASP A 133 16.33 3.62 -3.62
CA ASP A 133 17.51 4.02 -2.87
C ASP A 133 17.23 3.95 -1.36
N TRP A 134 18.08 3.28 -0.61
CA TRP A 134 17.93 3.16 0.86
C TRP A 134 18.00 4.49 1.60
N GLY A 135 18.52 5.53 0.95
CA GLY A 135 18.54 6.89 1.45
C GLY A 135 17.25 7.70 1.17
N PHE A 136 16.29 7.15 0.41
CA PHE A 136 15.00 7.82 0.18
C PHE A 136 14.20 7.88 1.47
N ASP A 137 14.32 8.98 2.20
CA ASP A 137 13.70 9.21 3.50
C ASP A 137 13.18 10.64 3.59
N MET A 138 11.94 10.81 4.03
CA MET A 138 11.27 12.10 4.20
C MET A 138 11.21 12.95 2.91
N GLU A 139 11.25 12.29 1.76
CA GLU A 139 11.26 12.92 0.45
C GLU A 139 9.91 12.76 -0.26
N LEU A 140 9.62 13.69 -1.16
CA LEU A 140 8.49 13.65 -2.06
C LEU A 140 8.98 13.63 -3.50
N LEU A 141 8.21 13.02 -4.37
CA LEU A 141 8.43 13.09 -5.82
C LEU A 141 8.00 14.46 -6.34
N ASN A 142 8.56 14.86 -7.49
CA ASN A 142 8.12 16.08 -8.15
C ASN A 142 6.65 15.98 -8.57
N PRO A 143 5.83 17.03 -8.38
CA PRO A 143 4.45 17.04 -8.83
C PRO A 143 4.32 16.83 -10.34
N GLU A 144 3.36 16.01 -10.75
CA GLU A 144 3.04 15.70 -12.16
C GLU A 144 1.53 15.99 -12.38
N LEU A 145 1.15 17.28 -12.34
CA LEU A 145 -0.27 17.68 -12.31
C LEU A 145 -1.00 17.38 -13.61
N GLU A 146 -0.31 17.32 -14.74
CA GLU A 146 -0.90 16.99 -16.04
C GLU A 146 -1.59 15.61 -16.03
N ARG A 147 -1.10 14.69 -15.22
CA ARG A 147 -1.71 13.34 -15.05
C ARG A 147 -3.06 13.39 -14.36
N LEU A 148 -3.34 14.46 -13.63
CA LEU A 148 -4.53 14.60 -12.78
C LEU A 148 -5.64 15.40 -13.46
N GLU A 149 -5.36 16.05 -14.60
CA GLU A 149 -6.24 17.02 -15.23
C GLU A 149 -7.69 16.55 -15.34
N THR A 150 -7.92 15.38 -15.93
CA THR A 150 -9.27 14.83 -16.08
C THR A 150 -10.00 14.63 -14.74
N SER A 151 -9.27 14.13 -13.73
CA SER A 151 -9.86 13.90 -12.41
C SER A 151 -10.17 15.21 -11.69
N LEU A 152 -9.32 16.22 -11.86
CA LEU A 152 -9.50 17.54 -11.26
C LEU A 152 -10.64 18.32 -11.93
N GLU A 153 -10.80 18.22 -13.25
CA GLU A 153 -11.96 18.79 -13.96
C GLU A 153 -13.28 18.20 -13.47
N LEU A 154 -13.36 16.87 -13.35
CA LEU A 154 -14.55 16.20 -12.82
C LEU A 154 -14.79 16.54 -11.34
N ALA A 155 -13.73 16.72 -10.56
CA ALA A 155 -13.82 17.16 -9.18
C ALA A 155 -14.39 18.57 -9.07
N ALA A 156 -14.00 19.49 -9.97
CA ALA A 156 -14.54 20.86 -10.04
C ALA A 156 -16.04 20.88 -10.35
N GLU A 157 -16.53 19.98 -11.20
CA GLU A 157 -17.97 19.81 -11.43
C GLU A 157 -18.71 19.38 -10.16
N ARG A 158 -18.09 18.60 -9.29
CA ARG A 158 -18.68 18.05 -8.05
C ARG A 158 -18.65 19.03 -6.88
N ILE A 159 -17.55 19.77 -6.77
CA ILE A 159 -17.30 20.71 -5.68
C ILE A 159 -16.87 22.04 -6.31
N PRO A 160 -17.83 22.85 -6.79
CA PRO A 160 -17.51 24.06 -7.56
C PRO A 160 -16.65 25.07 -6.82
N CYS A 161 -16.79 25.19 -5.49
CA CYS A 161 -16.00 26.15 -4.71
C CYS A 161 -14.50 25.90 -4.75
N TRP A 162 -14.05 24.64 -4.95
CA TRP A 162 -12.62 24.38 -5.02
C TRP A 162 -11.99 24.86 -6.34
N SER A 163 -12.74 24.96 -7.43
CA SER A 163 -12.22 25.42 -8.71
C SER A 163 -11.75 26.89 -8.71
N GLU A 164 -12.24 27.67 -7.75
CA GLU A 164 -11.85 29.06 -7.55
C GLU A 164 -10.67 29.21 -6.56
N ALA A 165 -10.34 28.14 -5.84
CA ALA A 165 -9.26 28.14 -4.86
C ALA A 165 -7.88 27.89 -5.51
N GLY A 166 -6.86 28.55 -5.01
CA GLY A 166 -5.47 28.21 -5.32
C GLY A 166 -5.08 26.87 -4.70
N ILE A 167 -4.02 26.25 -5.22
CA ILE A 167 -3.40 25.05 -4.65
C ILE A 167 -2.35 25.49 -3.63
N LYS A 168 -2.59 25.20 -2.35
CA LYS A 168 -1.67 25.47 -1.25
C LYS A 168 -0.52 24.47 -1.20
N ARG A 169 -0.80 23.19 -1.47
CA ARG A 169 0.19 22.12 -1.39
C ARG A 169 -0.17 20.96 -2.30
N VAL A 170 0.86 20.42 -2.95
CA VAL A 170 0.80 19.13 -3.64
C VAL A 170 1.70 18.15 -2.90
N VAL A 171 1.19 16.96 -2.64
CA VAL A 171 1.97 15.85 -2.10
C VAL A 171 1.98 14.75 -3.16
N HIS A 172 3.16 14.35 -3.58
CA HIS A 172 3.37 13.29 -4.54
C HIS A 172 4.38 12.31 -3.97
N GLY A 173 3.98 11.07 -3.81
CA GLY A 173 4.83 10.04 -3.22
C GLY A 173 4.39 8.63 -3.59
N PRO A 174 5.22 7.63 -3.27
CA PRO A 174 4.89 6.24 -3.53
C PRO A 174 3.87 5.72 -2.52
N ILE A 175 2.91 4.94 -3.01
CA ILE A 175 2.04 4.09 -2.21
C ILE A 175 2.16 2.64 -2.67
N THR A 176 2.14 1.70 -1.73
CA THR A 176 2.29 0.28 -2.06
C THR A 176 1.00 -0.33 -2.55
N HIS A 177 1.08 -1.12 -3.62
CA HIS A 177 -0.01 -1.93 -4.15
C HIS A 177 0.40 -3.38 -4.31
N THR A 178 -0.58 -4.27 -4.26
CA THR A 178 -0.47 -5.68 -4.64
C THR A 178 -1.41 -5.96 -5.82
N PRO A 179 -1.28 -7.09 -6.53
CA PRO A 179 -2.11 -7.40 -7.69
C PRO A 179 -3.63 -7.44 -7.44
N ASP A 180 -4.07 -7.57 -6.20
CA ASP A 180 -5.48 -7.58 -5.79
C ASP A 180 -5.83 -6.44 -4.81
N GLY A 181 -4.91 -5.51 -4.57
CA GLY A 181 -5.10 -4.40 -3.64
C GLY A 181 -5.11 -4.81 -2.15
N GLY A 182 -5.01 -6.10 -1.85
CA GLY A 182 -5.04 -6.64 -0.49
C GLY A 182 -3.66 -6.64 0.17
N PHE A 183 -3.64 -6.57 1.49
CA PHE A 183 -2.41 -6.71 2.28
C PHE A 183 -1.71 -8.05 2.07
N LEU A 184 -0.42 -8.09 2.38
CA LEU A 184 0.32 -9.30 2.68
C LEU A 184 0.43 -9.40 4.21
N LEU A 185 -0.44 -10.20 4.82
CA LEU A 185 -0.55 -10.34 6.26
C LEU A 185 -0.50 -11.81 6.66
N GLY A 186 0.60 -12.24 7.27
CA GLY A 186 0.75 -13.63 7.69
C GLY A 186 2.15 -14.18 7.50
N PRO A 187 2.32 -15.52 7.62
CA PRO A 187 3.62 -16.17 7.45
C PRO A 187 4.08 -16.13 6.00
N ALA A 188 5.37 -15.90 5.80
CA ALA A 188 5.98 -16.02 4.48
C ALA A 188 6.04 -17.48 4.03
N GLU A 189 5.92 -17.71 2.72
CA GLU A 189 6.05 -19.05 2.15
C GLU A 189 7.49 -19.59 2.33
N ALA A 190 7.60 -20.84 2.76
CA ALA A 190 8.88 -21.58 2.90
C ALA A 190 9.91 -21.00 3.90
N LEU A 191 9.53 -20.03 4.72
CA LEU A 191 10.39 -19.48 5.77
C LEU A 191 9.76 -19.68 7.15
N SER A 192 10.50 -20.30 8.06
CA SER A 192 10.05 -20.46 9.44
C SER A 192 10.15 -19.13 10.18
N ASN A 193 9.05 -18.74 10.86
CA ASN A 193 9.01 -17.58 11.74
C ASN A 193 9.34 -16.24 11.06
N TYR A 194 9.20 -16.17 9.73
CA TYR A 194 9.25 -14.91 8.99
C TYR A 194 7.83 -14.51 8.57
N TRP A 195 7.44 -13.30 8.93
CA TRP A 195 6.08 -12.81 8.79
C TRP A 195 6.05 -11.56 7.92
N LEU A 196 4.94 -11.36 7.23
CA LEU A 196 4.70 -10.20 6.39
C LEU A 196 3.56 -9.35 6.97
N CYS A 197 3.75 -8.04 7.00
CA CYS A 197 2.73 -7.03 7.31
C CYS A 197 2.98 -5.82 6.40
N CYS A 198 2.72 -5.96 5.11
CA CYS A 198 3.11 -4.99 4.09
C CYS A 198 2.15 -4.97 2.90
N GLY A 199 2.43 -4.16 1.88
CA GLY A 199 1.60 -4.06 0.67
C GLY A 199 0.30 -3.28 0.86
N ALA A 200 0.30 -2.30 1.76
CA ALA A 200 -0.89 -1.56 2.17
C ALA A 200 -1.03 -0.22 1.46
N SER A 201 -1.94 -0.08 0.52
CA SER A 201 -2.26 1.22 -0.10
C SER A 201 -2.96 2.19 0.87
N ILE A 202 -3.77 1.68 1.80
CA ILE A 202 -4.51 2.45 2.81
C ILE A 202 -4.05 2.10 4.24
N GLY A 203 -2.74 2.06 4.44
CA GLY A 203 -2.08 1.54 5.64
C GLY A 203 -2.47 2.21 6.95
N ILE A 204 -2.71 3.52 6.98
CA ILE A 204 -3.11 4.23 8.21
C ILE A 204 -4.45 3.72 8.74
N THR A 205 -5.41 3.47 7.87
CA THR A 205 -6.74 2.98 8.26
C THR A 205 -6.71 1.51 8.70
N GLN A 206 -6.00 0.67 7.97
CA GLN A 206 -6.00 -0.78 8.18
C GLN A 206 -4.86 -1.29 9.06
N GLY A 207 -3.75 -0.55 9.15
CA GLY A 207 -2.54 -0.97 9.87
C GLY A 207 -2.77 -1.42 11.32
N PRO A 208 -3.57 -0.69 12.14
CA PRO A 208 -3.85 -1.11 13.51
C PRO A 208 -4.54 -2.49 13.59
N GLY A 209 -5.52 -2.73 12.71
CA GLY A 209 -6.19 -4.03 12.59
C GLY A 209 -5.23 -5.12 12.13
N CYS A 210 -4.41 -4.84 11.12
CA CYS A 210 -3.39 -5.78 10.64
C CYS A 210 -2.40 -6.15 11.75
N GLY A 211 -1.91 -5.18 12.51
CA GLY A 211 -1.03 -5.44 13.65
C GLY A 211 -1.67 -6.34 14.71
N LYS A 212 -2.94 -6.07 15.06
CA LYS A 212 -3.69 -6.89 16.02
C LYS A 212 -3.81 -8.34 15.53
N TYR A 213 -4.29 -8.53 14.31
CA TYR A 213 -4.56 -9.88 13.81
C TYR A 213 -3.28 -10.66 13.48
N LEU A 214 -2.22 -9.98 13.04
CA LEU A 214 -0.93 -10.63 12.90
C LEU A 214 -0.39 -11.12 14.26
N ALA A 215 -0.46 -10.28 15.29
CA ALA A 215 -0.05 -10.67 16.65
C ALA A 215 -0.85 -11.85 17.17
N GLN A 216 -2.17 -11.89 16.95
CA GLN A 216 -3.00 -13.05 17.29
C GLN A 216 -2.54 -14.31 16.55
N TRP A 217 -2.26 -14.19 15.24
CA TRP A 217 -1.80 -15.31 14.45
C TRP A 217 -0.44 -15.84 14.92
N MET A 218 0.49 -14.94 15.20
CA MET A 218 1.83 -15.31 15.72
C MET A 218 1.76 -16.00 17.09
N VAL A 219 0.91 -15.51 17.99
CA VAL A 219 0.84 -16.01 19.38
C VAL A 219 -0.07 -17.23 19.52
N HIS A 220 -1.18 -17.25 18.80
CA HIS A 220 -2.22 -18.29 18.99
C HIS A 220 -2.35 -19.25 17.79
N GLY A 221 -1.58 -19.06 16.72
CA GLY A 221 -1.65 -19.86 15.49
C GLY A 221 -2.88 -19.59 14.62
N GLN A 222 -3.77 -18.70 15.05
CA GLN A 222 -5.00 -18.32 14.34
C GLN A 222 -5.47 -16.91 14.72
N THR A 223 -6.32 -16.34 13.89
CA THR A 223 -6.97 -15.06 14.11
C THR A 223 -8.44 -15.22 14.49
N GLU A 224 -9.03 -14.26 15.21
CA GLU A 224 -10.45 -14.24 15.55
C GLU A 224 -11.37 -13.94 14.36
N ILE A 225 -10.81 -13.41 13.27
CA ILE A 225 -11.52 -13.16 12.00
C ILE A 225 -10.85 -13.91 10.86
N ASN A 226 -11.57 -14.10 9.77
CA ASN A 226 -10.99 -14.64 8.54
C ASN A 226 -10.08 -13.62 7.86
N VAL A 227 -8.77 -13.93 7.76
CA VAL A 227 -7.74 -13.11 7.08
C VAL A 227 -7.21 -13.80 5.83
N ARG A 228 -7.91 -14.79 5.28
CA ARG A 228 -7.47 -15.59 4.14
C ARG A 228 -7.14 -14.74 2.91
N ASP A 229 -7.92 -13.70 2.67
CA ASP A 229 -7.73 -12.81 1.52
C ASP A 229 -6.49 -11.92 1.67
N MET A 230 -5.89 -11.87 2.86
CA MET A 230 -4.64 -11.16 3.14
C MET A 230 -3.44 -12.10 3.26
N ASP A 231 -3.65 -13.42 3.34
CA ASP A 231 -2.57 -14.41 3.48
C ASP A 231 -1.61 -14.31 2.28
N PRO A 232 -0.31 -14.04 2.52
CA PRO A 232 0.66 -13.89 1.41
C PRO A 232 0.75 -15.13 0.53
N ARG A 233 0.46 -16.32 1.08
CA ARG A 233 0.49 -17.61 0.36
C ARG A 233 -0.63 -17.78 -0.68
N ARG A 234 -1.56 -16.80 -0.78
CA ARG A 234 -2.51 -16.73 -1.90
C ARG A 234 -1.82 -16.46 -3.23
N TYR A 235 -0.63 -15.87 -3.18
CA TYR A 235 0.23 -15.68 -4.34
C TYR A 235 1.27 -16.79 -4.44
N GLY A 236 1.47 -17.30 -5.63
CA GLY A 236 2.61 -18.15 -5.95
C GLY A 236 3.70 -17.36 -6.68
N LYS A 237 4.80 -18.00 -7.00
CA LYS A 237 5.93 -17.40 -7.73
C LYS A 237 5.56 -16.76 -9.07
N TRP A 238 4.41 -17.13 -9.64
CA TRP A 238 3.86 -16.56 -10.87
C TRP A 238 3.34 -15.13 -10.71
N ALA A 239 3.10 -14.67 -9.50
CA ALA A 239 2.44 -13.39 -9.21
C ALA A 239 3.41 -12.20 -9.14
N CYS A 240 4.70 -12.41 -9.44
CA CYS A 240 5.75 -11.40 -9.36
C CYS A 240 6.12 -10.83 -10.75
N GLY A 241 7.10 -9.95 -10.80
CA GLY A 241 7.58 -9.35 -12.04
C GLY A 241 6.51 -8.59 -12.81
N ASP A 242 6.48 -8.76 -14.14
CA ASP A 242 5.57 -8.03 -15.04
C ASP A 242 4.09 -8.21 -14.71
N TYR A 243 3.72 -9.39 -14.21
CA TYR A 243 2.36 -9.62 -13.75
C TYR A 243 1.98 -8.73 -12.56
N ALA A 244 2.84 -8.65 -11.55
CA ALA A 244 2.60 -7.82 -10.39
C ALA A 244 2.48 -6.35 -10.78
N VAL A 245 3.35 -5.86 -11.67
CA VAL A 245 3.32 -4.49 -12.18
C VAL A 245 2.01 -4.21 -12.91
N ALA A 246 1.68 -5.03 -13.91
CA ALA A 246 0.48 -4.85 -14.72
C ALA A 246 -0.80 -4.87 -13.87
N LYS A 247 -0.92 -5.84 -12.95
CA LYS A 247 -2.09 -5.95 -12.08
C LYS A 247 -2.17 -4.85 -11.02
N SER A 248 -1.05 -4.38 -10.49
CA SER A 248 -1.06 -3.29 -9.53
C SER A 248 -1.45 -1.95 -10.17
N ILE A 249 -1.02 -1.71 -11.42
CA ILE A 249 -1.47 -0.56 -12.21
C ILE A 249 -2.98 -0.63 -12.47
N ASP A 250 -3.47 -1.79 -12.92
CA ASP A 250 -4.89 -2.06 -13.16
C ASP A 250 -5.72 -1.85 -11.88
N GLU A 251 -5.26 -2.39 -10.75
CA GLU A 251 -5.92 -2.23 -9.45
C GLU A 251 -5.95 -0.78 -8.97
N TYR A 252 -4.86 -0.04 -9.15
CA TYR A 252 -4.81 1.38 -8.82
C TYR A 252 -5.80 2.20 -9.66
N GLN A 253 -5.82 1.99 -10.98
CA GLN A 253 -6.71 2.71 -11.90
C GLN A 253 -8.18 2.41 -11.65
N GLU A 254 -8.49 1.19 -11.22
CA GLU A 254 -9.84 0.71 -10.97
C GLU A 254 -10.26 0.77 -9.50
N MET A 255 -9.49 1.44 -8.64
CA MET A 255 -9.72 1.55 -7.19
C MET A 255 -11.16 1.95 -6.81
N TYR A 256 -11.79 2.77 -7.63
CA TYR A 256 -13.12 3.31 -7.38
C TYR A 256 -14.22 2.67 -8.24
N GLN A 257 -13.86 1.78 -9.16
CA GLN A 257 -14.84 1.11 -10.01
C GLN A 257 -15.48 -0.07 -9.28
N PRO A 258 -16.81 -0.19 -9.31
CA PRO A 258 -17.45 -1.39 -8.81
C PRO A 258 -17.14 -2.56 -9.76
N VAL A 259 -16.70 -3.68 -9.21
CA VAL A 259 -16.60 -4.94 -9.96
C VAL A 259 -17.99 -5.56 -10.01
N LEU A 260 -18.57 -5.66 -11.22
CA LEU A 260 -19.87 -6.29 -11.41
C LEU A 260 -19.73 -7.81 -11.54
N PRO A 261 -20.76 -8.59 -11.17
CA PRO A 261 -20.74 -10.03 -11.38
C PRO A 261 -20.52 -10.38 -12.86
N GLY A 262 -19.50 -11.17 -13.14
CA GLY A 262 -19.12 -11.53 -14.51
C GLY A 262 -18.07 -10.64 -15.15
N ASP A 263 -17.67 -9.55 -14.50
CA ASP A 263 -16.55 -8.74 -14.96
C ASP A 263 -15.23 -9.45 -14.64
N PHE A 264 -14.39 -9.60 -15.66
CA PHE A 264 -13.05 -10.16 -15.54
C PHE A 264 -12.03 -9.16 -16.04
N ARG A 265 -11.01 -8.92 -15.23
CA ARG A 265 -9.86 -8.10 -15.62
C ARG A 265 -8.80 -8.98 -16.26
N ASP A 266 -8.57 -8.81 -17.56
CA ASP A 266 -7.64 -9.63 -18.34
C ASP A 266 -6.18 -9.16 -18.27
N THR A 267 -5.94 -8.02 -17.65
CA THR A 267 -4.59 -7.43 -17.46
C THR A 267 -3.62 -8.45 -16.86
N GLY A 268 -2.43 -8.55 -17.44
CA GLY A 268 -1.38 -9.49 -17.01
C GLY A 268 -1.62 -10.95 -17.41
N ARG A 269 -2.66 -11.26 -18.19
CA ARG A 269 -2.91 -12.60 -18.71
C ARG A 269 -2.35 -12.78 -20.13
N PRO A 270 -2.02 -14.04 -20.54
CA PRO A 270 -2.00 -15.26 -19.71
C PRO A 270 -0.70 -15.37 -18.90
N THR A 271 -0.77 -15.64 -17.61
CA THR A 271 0.40 -15.88 -16.77
C THR A 271 0.44 -17.35 -16.32
N ARG A 272 -0.70 -17.88 -15.94
CA ARG A 272 -0.88 -19.25 -15.51
C ARG A 272 -2.05 -19.86 -16.29
N VAL A 273 -1.74 -20.90 -17.08
CA VAL A 273 -2.70 -21.52 -17.97
C VAL A 273 -2.97 -22.98 -17.57
N THR A 274 -4.13 -23.49 -17.95
CA THR A 274 -4.47 -24.89 -17.77
C THR A 274 -3.82 -25.72 -18.89
N PRO A 275 -3.66 -27.05 -18.72
CA PRO A 275 -3.17 -27.93 -19.80
C PRO A 275 -4.04 -27.90 -21.07
N LEU A 276 -5.28 -27.43 -20.99
CA LEU A 276 -6.20 -27.32 -22.13
C LEU A 276 -6.18 -25.94 -22.79
N TYR A 277 -5.40 -24.99 -22.30
CA TYR A 277 -5.42 -23.60 -22.76
C TYR A 277 -5.21 -23.47 -24.27
N ASP A 278 -4.14 -24.06 -24.80
CA ASP A 278 -3.81 -23.97 -26.23
C ASP A 278 -4.90 -24.61 -27.09
N ARG A 279 -5.43 -25.75 -26.63
CA ARG A 279 -6.53 -26.43 -27.34
C ARG A 279 -7.81 -25.62 -27.37
N LEU A 280 -8.16 -24.96 -26.28
CA LEU A 280 -9.36 -24.10 -26.22
C LEU A 280 -9.16 -22.85 -27.07
N LYS A 281 -7.98 -22.25 -27.05
CA LYS A 281 -7.63 -21.10 -27.89
C LYS A 281 -7.74 -21.43 -29.40
N GLU A 282 -7.24 -22.60 -29.82
CA GLU A 282 -7.39 -23.07 -31.19
C GLU A 282 -8.86 -23.25 -31.62
N LEU A 283 -9.74 -23.59 -30.68
CA LEU A 283 -11.18 -23.75 -30.89
C LEU A 283 -11.96 -22.43 -30.77
N GLY A 284 -11.29 -21.30 -30.49
CA GLY A 284 -11.93 -20.00 -30.36
C GLY A 284 -12.68 -19.79 -29.04
N ALA A 285 -12.32 -20.49 -28.00
CA ALA A 285 -12.92 -20.39 -26.67
C ALA A 285 -12.11 -19.50 -25.72
#